data_66083802b5022d22fd80d175e1149bd4
#
_entry.id   66083802b5022d22fd80d175e1149bd4
#
_cell.length_a   1.000
_cell.length_b   1.000
_cell.length_c   1.000
_cell.angle_alpha   90.00
_cell.angle_beta   90.00
_cell.angle_gamma   90.00
#
_symmetry.space_group_name_H-M   'P 1'
#
loop_
_entity.id
_entity.type
_entity.pdbx_description
1 polymer ?
#
loop_
_entity_poly.entity_id
_entity_poly.type
_entity_poly.pdbx_seq_one_letter_code
_entity_poly.pdbx_strand_id
1 'polypeptide(L)'
;MKNILNKIYLHPLLLITIFIFILMGRFKFILYFMLLILVHELGHILVSLIFKWKIDKIIILPFGGLTKYNQLINTPLIEEFLVSISGILFQTFFYVIINKYIDYKYVYLIHYFIIIFNLLPIYPLDGAKILNVVFNKITSFKNSILLTAIISYLTIFFLSLILFNINKIVFMLLIFLFIEVNNFYKERELLFNKFLFERYTHSLKFKKEKLINNVDKMKKDYKHLFYIDNKYMTENTFLKKRFDIKGNL
;
A
#
# COMPACT_ATOMS: atom_id res chain seq x y z
N MET A 1 -5.88 -19.72 -12.23
CA MET A 1 -4.41 -19.57 -12.07
C MET A 1 -3.66 -19.17 -13.35
N LYS A 2 -4.04 -19.59 -14.55
CA LYS A 2 -3.32 -19.26 -15.80
C LYS A 2 -3.11 -17.76 -16.10
N ASN A 3 -3.87 -16.84 -15.48
CA ASN A 3 -3.78 -15.40 -15.78
C ASN A 3 -2.89 -14.56 -14.85
N ILE A 4 -2.32 -15.12 -13.77
CA ILE A 4 -1.53 -14.33 -12.81
C ILE A 4 -0.11 -14.14 -13.32
N LEU A 5 0.49 -15.14 -13.93
CA LEU A 5 1.85 -15.06 -14.47
C LEU A 5 2.00 -13.95 -15.53
N ASN A 6 0.97 -13.74 -16.35
CA ASN A 6 0.96 -12.65 -17.35
C ASN A 6 0.85 -11.24 -16.75
N LYS A 7 0.65 -11.13 -15.45
CA LYS A 7 0.54 -9.85 -14.72
C LYS A 7 1.82 -9.47 -13.98
N ILE A 8 2.85 -10.32 -14.05
CA ILE A 8 4.14 -10.07 -13.41
C ILE A 8 5.03 -9.28 -14.38
N TYR A 9 5.52 -8.14 -13.91
CA TYR A 9 6.41 -7.25 -14.64
C TYR A 9 7.69 -7.04 -13.84
N LEU A 10 8.82 -7.34 -14.45
CA LEU A 10 10.12 -7.02 -13.89
C LEU A 10 10.48 -5.58 -14.25
N HIS A 11 10.72 -4.75 -13.25
CA HIS A 11 11.12 -3.37 -13.51
C HIS A 11 12.56 -3.33 -14.05
N PRO A 12 12.89 -2.48 -15.05
CA PRO A 12 14.25 -2.41 -15.62
C PRO A 12 15.35 -2.18 -14.57
N LEU A 13 15.08 -1.40 -13.52
CA LEU A 13 16.03 -1.21 -12.42
C LEU A 13 16.38 -2.50 -11.71
N LEU A 14 15.46 -3.46 -11.60
CA LEU A 14 15.74 -4.78 -11.03
C LEU A 14 16.78 -5.53 -11.86
N LEU A 15 16.61 -5.56 -13.19
CA LEU A 15 17.54 -6.24 -14.10
C LEU A 15 18.94 -5.63 -14.02
N ILE A 16 19.03 -4.31 -13.98
CA ILE A 16 20.29 -3.58 -13.79
C ILE A 16 20.93 -3.94 -12.45
N THR A 17 20.14 -3.99 -11.37
CA THR A 17 20.63 -4.35 -10.04
C THR A 17 21.16 -5.77 -10.02
N ILE A 18 20.43 -6.75 -10.56
CA ILE A 18 20.86 -8.14 -10.68
C ILE A 18 22.17 -8.23 -11.43
N PHE A 19 22.29 -7.56 -12.59
CA PHE A 19 23.49 -7.55 -13.42
C PHE A 19 24.71 -7.00 -12.65
N ILE A 20 24.55 -5.88 -11.95
CA ILE A 20 25.62 -5.29 -11.13
C ILE A 20 26.09 -6.27 -10.04
N PHE A 21 25.18 -6.92 -9.31
CA PHE A 21 25.55 -7.88 -8.26
C PHE A 21 26.24 -9.13 -8.81
N ILE A 22 25.87 -9.58 -10.02
CA ILE A 22 26.56 -10.68 -10.72
C ILE A 22 27.98 -10.25 -11.08
N LEU A 23 28.18 -9.07 -11.66
CA LEU A 23 29.52 -8.54 -12.00
C LEU A 23 30.40 -8.37 -10.76
N MET A 24 29.81 -8.04 -9.61
CA MET A 24 30.53 -7.95 -8.34
C MET A 24 30.84 -9.34 -7.71
N GLY A 25 30.48 -10.44 -8.36
CA GLY A 25 30.66 -11.80 -7.83
C GLY A 25 29.77 -12.14 -6.64
N ARG A 26 28.73 -11.33 -6.36
CA ARG A 26 27.82 -11.51 -5.20
C ARG A 26 26.55 -12.28 -5.57
N PHE A 27 26.68 -13.33 -6.39
CA PHE A 27 25.56 -14.11 -6.89
C PHE A 27 24.68 -14.70 -5.77
N LYS A 28 25.27 -15.28 -4.73
CA LYS A 28 24.52 -15.85 -3.59
C LYS A 28 23.69 -14.78 -2.87
N PHE A 29 24.23 -13.57 -2.70
CA PHE A 29 23.51 -12.47 -2.06
C PHE A 29 22.25 -12.09 -2.84
N ILE A 30 22.37 -11.85 -4.15
CA ILE A 30 21.23 -11.45 -4.97
C ILE A 30 20.19 -12.57 -5.10
N LEU A 31 20.62 -13.83 -5.12
CA LEU A 31 19.71 -14.97 -5.16
C LEU A 31 18.83 -15.04 -3.91
N TYR A 32 19.41 -14.97 -2.71
CA TYR A 32 18.65 -14.98 -1.47
C TYR A 32 17.78 -13.73 -1.28
N PHE A 33 18.31 -12.60 -1.71
CA PHE A 33 17.55 -11.34 -1.70
C PHE A 33 16.29 -11.45 -2.56
N MET A 34 16.41 -11.94 -3.80
CA MET A 34 15.27 -12.16 -4.68
C MET A 34 14.29 -13.20 -4.13
N LEU A 35 14.81 -14.30 -3.57
CA LEU A 35 13.97 -15.34 -2.99
C LEU A 35 13.10 -14.79 -1.85
N LEU A 36 13.68 -14.02 -0.92
CA LEU A 36 12.96 -13.44 0.21
C LEU A 36 11.93 -12.39 -0.24
N ILE A 37 12.25 -11.55 -1.23
CA ILE A 37 11.28 -10.61 -1.83
C ILE A 37 10.13 -11.37 -2.48
N LEU A 38 10.40 -12.41 -3.26
CA LEU A 38 9.34 -13.20 -3.90
C LEU A 38 8.41 -13.84 -2.87
N VAL A 39 8.94 -14.39 -1.77
CA VAL A 39 8.13 -14.96 -0.69
C VAL A 39 7.31 -13.87 0.01
N HIS A 40 7.87 -12.69 0.22
CA HIS A 40 7.17 -11.54 0.76
C HIS A 40 5.96 -11.16 -0.11
N GLU A 41 6.16 -10.99 -1.42
CA GLU A 41 5.08 -10.68 -2.36
C GLU A 41 4.04 -11.80 -2.46
N LEU A 42 4.47 -13.06 -2.41
CA LEU A 42 3.56 -14.21 -2.38
C LEU A 42 2.64 -14.14 -1.15
N GLY A 43 3.13 -13.68 -0.01
CA GLY A 43 2.30 -13.46 1.18
C GLY A 43 1.14 -12.52 0.90
N HIS A 44 1.38 -11.36 0.31
CA HIS A 44 0.34 -10.39 -0.07
C HIS A 44 -0.64 -10.99 -1.08
N ILE A 45 -0.12 -11.68 -2.09
CA ILE A 45 -0.93 -12.31 -3.14
C ILE A 45 -1.87 -13.37 -2.55
N LEU A 46 -1.35 -14.27 -1.73
CA LEU A 46 -2.15 -15.37 -1.15
C LEU A 46 -3.28 -14.83 -0.27
N VAL A 47 -3.00 -13.88 0.61
CA VAL A 47 -4.02 -13.31 1.49
C VAL A 47 -5.03 -12.47 0.70
N SER A 48 -4.60 -11.72 -0.31
CA SER A 48 -5.52 -10.96 -1.18
C SER A 48 -6.46 -11.88 -1.96
N LEU A 49 -6.00 -13.06 -2.40
CA LEU A 49 -6.83 -14.06 -3.07
C LEU A 49 -7.87 -14.69 -2.12
N ILE A 50 -7.54 -14.89 -0.82
CA ILE A 50 -8.50 -15.34 0.20
C ILE A 50 -9.68 -14.36 0.29
N PHE A 51 -9.40 -13.04 0.24
CA PHE A 51 -10.42 -11.99 0.21
C PHE A 51 -11.01 -11.74 -1.18
N LYS A 52 -10.67 -12.57 -2.17
CA LYS A 52 -11.16 -12.48 -3.56
C LYS A 52 -10.81 -11.14 -4.25
N TRP A 53 -9.71 -10.52 -3.84
CA TRP A 53 -9.23 -9.32 -4.51
C TRP A 53 -8.73 -9.62 -5.91
N LYS A 54 -9.04 -8.76 -6.85
CA LYS A 54 -8.58 -8.93 -8.23
C LYS A 54 -7.22 -8.27 -8.40
N ILE A 55 -6.18 -9.09 -8.63
CA ILE A 55 -4.84 -8.60 -8.93
C ILE A 55 -4.85 -8.03 -10.35
N ASP A 56 -4.41 -6.78 -10.50
CA ASP A 56 -4.26 -6.11 -11.78
C ASP A 56 -2.85 -6.31 -12.32
N LYS A 57 -1.83 -5.91 -11.56
CA LYS A 57 -0.43 -5.95 -11.95
C LYS A 57 0.47 -6.19 -10.75
N ILE A 58 1.54 -6.97 -10.95
CA ILE A 58 2.59 -7.20 -9.97
C ILE A 58 3.89 -6.68 -10.57
N ILE A 59 4.49 -5.66 -9.99
CA ILE A 59 5.75 -5.07 -10.44
C ILE A 59 6.83 -5.42 -9.42
N ILE A 60 7.86 -6.13 -9.84
CA ILE A 60 8.99 -6.49 -8.98
C ILE A 60 10.09 -5.43 -9.16
N LEU A 61 10.41 -4.74 -8.07
CA LEU A 61 11.43 -3.70 -7.94
C LEU A 61 12.66 -4.26 -7.22
N PRO A 62 13.84 -3.63 -7.31
CA PRO A 62 15.05 -4.10 -6.64
C PRO A 62 15.02 -4.03 -5.11
N PHE A 63 14.03 -3.44 -4.52
CA PHE A 63 13.88 -3.26 -3.06
C PHE A 63 12.55 -3.79 -2.52
N GLY A 64 11.73 -4.45 -3.36
CA GLY A 64 10.43 -5.01 -2.98
C GLY A 64 9.55 -5.18 -4.20
N GLY A 65 8.28 -5.50 -3.99
CA GLY A 65 7.27 -5.57 -5.02
C GLY A 65 6.19 -4.51 -4.84
N LEU A 66 5.49 -4.21 -5.91
CA LEU A 66 4.33 -3.34 -5.92
C LEU A 66 3.17 -4.08 -6.59
N THR A 67 2.31 -4.66 -5.77
CA THR A 67 1.09 -5.32 -6.27
C THR A 67 -0.04 -4.31 -6.38
N LYS A 68 -0.53 -4.08 -7.59
CA LYS A 68 -1.71 -3.25 -7.85
C LYS A 68 -2.95 -4.15 -7.90
N TYR A 69 -3.99 -3.71 -7.21
CA TYR A 69 -5.26 -4.42 -7.13
C TYR A 69 -6.37 -3.62 -7.82
N ASN A 70 -7.20 -4.29 -8.59
CA ASN A 70 -8.43 -3.71 -9.13
C ASN A 70 -9.61 -4.08 -8.20
N GLN A 71 -9.68 -3.38 -7.07
CA GLN A 71 -10.69 -3.58 -6.04
C GLN A 71 -11.34 -2.24 -5.67
N LEU A 72 -12.44 -2.34 -4.94
CA LEU A 72 -13.11 -1.17 -4.40
C LEU A 72 -12.21 -0.49 -3.34
N ILE A 73 -12.20 0.83 -3.33
CA ILE A 73 -11.55 1.61 -2.25
C ILE A 73 -12.27 1.38 -0.92
N ASN A 74 -13.58 1.09 -0.96
CA ASN A 74 -14.40 0.81 0.21
C ASN A 74 -14.28 -0.62 0.74
N THR A 75 -13.15 -1.32 0.52
CA THR A 75 -12.87 -2.60 1.17
C THR A 75 -12.79 -2.45 2.69
N PRO A 76 -13.18 -3.49 3.47
CA PRO A 76 -13.07 -3.46 4.93
C PRO A 76 -11.64 -3.22 5.39
N LEU A 77 -11.46 -2.37 6.42
CA LEU A 77 -10.13 -2.04 6.94
C LEU A 77 -9.35 -3.24 7.45
N ILE A 78 -10.05 -4.26 7.97
CA ILE A 78 -9.40 -5.49 8.43
C ILE A 78 -8.75 -6.28 7.29
N GLU A 79 -9.38 -6.31 6.11
CA GLU A 79 -8.81 -6.97 4.94
C GLU A 79 -7.56 -6.26 4.48
N GLU A 80 -7.60 -4.92 4.39
CA GLU A 80 -6.42 -4.10 4.04
C GLU A 80 -5.27 -4.31 5.02
N PHE A 81 -5.57 -4.37 6.31
CA PHE A 81 -4.57 -4.65 7.35
C PHE A 81 -3.92 -6.02 7.16
N LEU A 82 -4.75 -7.08 7.03
CA LEU A 82 -4.25 -8.45 6.89
C LEU A 82 -3.44 -8.64 5.61
N VAL A 83 -3.87 -8.04 4.49
CA VAL A 83 -3.08 -8.07 3.26
C VAL A 83 -1.77 -7.31 3.44
N SER A 84 -1.78 -6.12 4.07
CA SER A 84 -0.55 -5.34 4.24
C SER A 84 0.50 -6.00 5.13
N ILE A 85 0.11 -6.74 6.17
CA ILE A 85 1.04 -7.41 7.09
C ILE A 85 1.49 -8.79 6.60
N SER A 86 0.74 -9.39 5.68
CA SER A 86 0.96 -10.79 5.27
C SER A 86 2.32 -11.01 4.61
N GLY A 87 2.86 -10.05 3.86
CA GLY A 87 4.20 -10.16 3.26
C GLY A 87 5.27 -10.41 4.31
N ILE A 88 5.27 -9.60 5.37
CA ILE A 88 6.20 -9.71 6.50
C ILE A 88 6.05 -11.05 7.21
N LEU A 89 4.81 -11.49 7.46
CA LEU A 89 4.54 -12.75 8.15
C LEU A 89 5.02 -13.96 7.34
N PHE A 90 4.70 -14.01 6.04
CA PHE A 90 5.11 -15.09 5.16
C PHE A 90 6.64 -15.14 4.98
N GLN A 91 7.27 -14.00 4.80
CA GLN A 91 8.73 -13.89 4.71
C GLN A 91 9.40 -14.35 6.00
N THR A 92 8.89 -13.96 7.17
CA THR A 92 9.45 -14.37 8.46
C THR A 92 9.29 -15.87 8.68
N PHE A 93 8.12 -16.42 8.38
CA PHE A 93 7.88 -17.86 8.46
C PHE A 93 8.83 -18.65 7.56
N PHE A 94 8.99 -18.21 6.32
CA PHE A 94 9.91 -18.83 5.38
C PHE A 94 11.36 -18.72 5.84
N TYR A 95 11.77 -17.56 6.36
CA TYR A 95 13.12 -17.35 6.90
C TYR A 95 13.44 -18.33 8.06
N VAL A 96 12.52 -18.54 8.99
CA VAL A 96 12.70 -19.49 10.11
C VAL A 96 12.94 -20.92 9.60
N ILE A 97 12.25 -21.32 8.54
CA ILE A 97 12.43 -22.63 7.93
C ILE A 97 13.80 -22.73 7.24
N ILE A 98 14.11 -21.77 6.36
CA ILE A 98 15.29 -21.84 5.50
C ILE A 98 16.60 -21.68 6.28
N ASN A 99 16.58 -20.90 7.37
CA ASN A 99 17.73 -20.66 8.23
C ASN A 99 18.25 -21.93 8.93
N LYS A 100 17.42 -23.00 9.01
CA LYS A 100 17.83 -24.31 9.53
C LYS A 100 18.69 -25.11 8.53
N TYR A 101 18.57 -24.81 7.23
CA TYR A 101 19.19 -25.58 6.15
C TYR A 101 20.28 -24.83 5.40
N ILE A 102 20.32 -23.49 5.54
CA ILE A 102 21.25 -22.64 4.81
C ILE A 102 22.15 -21.90 5.80
N ASP A 103 23.41 -22.32 5.83
CA ASP A 103 24.47 -21.60 6.54
C ASP A 103 25.06 -20.49 5.63
N TYR A 104 24.28 -19.42 5.43
CA TYR A 104 24.77 -18.24 4.71
C TYR A 104 24.62 -17.00 5.58
N LYS A 105 25.75 -16.53 6.11
CA LYS A 105 25.84 -15.41 7.07
C LYS A 105 24.98 -14.18 6.72
N TYR A 106 24.77 -13.89 5.45
CA TYR A 106 24.05 -12.69 5.02
C TYR A 106 22.53 -12.88 4.90
N VAL A 107 21.99 -14.10 4.97
CA VAL A 107 20.52 -14.34 4.89
C VAL A 107 19.80 -13.60 6.01
N TYR A 108 20.36 -13.62 7.23
CA TYR A 108 19.87 -12.86 8.37
C TYR A 108 19.79 -11.35 8.07
N LEU A 109 20.88 -10.76 7.58
CA LEU A 109 20.93 -9.33 7.26
C LEU A 109 19.93 -8.94 6.17
N ILE A 110 19.82 -9.77 5.13
CA ILE A 110 18.87 -9.57 4.03
C ILE A 110 17.43 -9.61 4.55
N HIS A 111 17.10 -10.60 5.39
CA HIS A 111 15.78 -10.77 5.97
C HIS A 111 15.36 -9.53 6.77
N TYR A 112 16.18 -9.09 7.72
CA TYR A 112 15.86 -7.91 8.54
C TYR A 112 15.84 -6.63 7.72
N PHE A 113 16.74 -6.48 6.74
CA PHE A 113 16.73 -5.33 5.85
C PHE A 113 15.39 -5.20 5.12
N ILE A 114 14.90 -6.29 4.52
CA ILE A 114 13.62 -6.26 3.78
C ILE A 114 12.46 -5.92 4.73
N ILE A 115 12.42 -6.50 5.93
CA ILE A 115 11.36 -6.20 6.91
C ILE A 115 11.39 -4.74 7.35
N ILE A 116 12.55 -4.27 7.80
CA ILE A 116 12.69 -2.89 8.29
C ILE A 116 12.34 -1.89 7.19
N PHE A 117 12.83 -2.16 5.97
CA PHE A 117 12.53 -1.32 4.82
C PHE A 117 11.03 -1.27 4.52
N ASN A 118 10.34 -2.42 4.45
CA ASN A 118 8.91 -2.47 4.16
C ASN A 118 8.05 -1.95 5.32
N LEU A 119 8.55 -1.94 6.56
CA LEU A 119 7.86 -1.33 7.71
C LEU A 119 8.04 0.19 7.80
N LEU A 120 8.90 0.80 6.98
CA LEU A 120 9.01 2.26 6.94
C LEU A 120 7.64 2.88 6.62
N PRO A 121 7.25 3.95 7.33
CA PRO A 121 5.99 4.63 7.11
C PRO A 121 6.02 5.56 5.88
N ILE A 122 6.49 5.03 4.77
CA ILE A 122 6.67 5.74 3.48
C ILE A 122 5.84 5.06 2.40
N TYR A 123 4.88 5.76 1.79
CA TYR A 123 4.17 5.22 0.64
C TYR A 123 5.13 4.99 -0.56
N PRO A 124 5.05 3.84 -1.26
CA PRO A 124 4.01 2.80 -1.25
C PRO A 124 4.33 1.56 -0.36
N LEU A 125 5.26 1.64 0.58
CA LEU A 125 5.68 0.53 1.43
C LEU A 125 4.56 0.06 2.37
N ASP A 126 4.66 -1.17 2.89
CA ASP A 126 3.60 -1.78 3.72
C ASP A 126 3.38 -1.05 5.04
N GLY A 127 4.43 -0.49 5.63
CA GLY A 127 4.33 0.34 6.83
C GLY A 127 3.39 1.54 6.64
N ALA A 128 3.44 2.20 5.49
CA ALA A 128 2.50 3.27 5.17
C ALA A 128 1.08 2.78 4.93
N LYS A 129 0.89 1.60 4.32
CA LYS A 129 -0.44 0.98 4.15
C LYS A 129 -1.06 0.64 5.51
N ILE A 130 -0.28 0.04 6.41
CA ILE A 130 -0.70 -0.25 7.79
C ILE A 130 -1.09 1.03 8.52
N LEU A 131 -0.27 2.09 8.45
CA LEU A 131 -0.60 3.40 9.03
C LEU A 131 -1.85 4.01 8.43
N ASN A 132 -2.03 3.91 7.11
CA ASN A 132 -3.24 4.41 6.45
C ASN A 132 -4.50 3.72 6.99
N VAL A 133 -4.45 2.40 7.23
CA VAL A 133 -5.54 1.65 7.88
C VAL A 133 -5.82 2.20 9.29
N VAL A 134 -4.80 2.45 10.09
CA VAL A 134 -4.94 3.03 11.43
C VAL A 134 -5.58 4.42 11.35
N PHE A 135 -5.12 5.28 10.44
CA PHE A 135 -5.70 6.60 10.26
C PHE A 135 -7.15 6.56 9.74
N ASN A 136 -7.49 5.65 8.85
CA ASN A 136 -8.86 5.43 8.40
C ASN A 136 -9.81 5.01 9.54
N LYS A 137 -9.31 4.28 10.54
CA LYS A 137 -10.10 3.91 11.72
C LYS A 137 -10.39 5.13 12.61
N ILE A 138 -9.43 6.05 12.75
CA ILE A 138 -9.50 7.20 13.65
C ILE A 138 -10.12 8.42 12.95
N THR A 139 -9.67 8.73 11.73
CA THR A 139 -10.03 9.96 11.00
C THR A 139 -10.98 9.69 9.83
N SER A 140 -11.27 10.71 9.02
CA SER A 140 -11.98 10.55 7.73
C SER A 140 -11.05 9.97 6.66
N PHE A 141 -11.65 9.36 5.62
CA PHE A 141 -10.89 8.79 4.50
C PHE A 141 -9.98 9.83 3.82
N LYS A 142 -10.49 11.04 3.60
CA LYS A 142 -9.70 12.13 2.99
C LYS A 142 -8.51 12.55 3.86
N ASN A 143 -8.71 12.62 5.18
CA ASN A 143 -7.65 12.97 6.12
C ASN A 143 -6.65 11.84 6.33
N SER A 144 -7.05 10.57 6.24
CA SER A 144 -6.12 9.46 6.36
C SER A 144 -5.06 9.46 5.26
N ILE A 145 -5.45 9.78 4.01
CA ILE A 145 -4.51 9.93 2.89
C ILE A 145 -3.53 11.08 3.17
N LEU A 146 -4.06 12.24 3.62
CA LEU A 146 -3.23 13.40 3.97
C LEU A 146 -2.21 13.08 5.06
N LEU A 147 -2.65 12.46 6.17
CA LEU A 147 -1.78 12.11 7.29
C LEU A 147 -0.71 11.09 6.88
N THR A 148 -1.08 10.09 6.08
CA THR A 148 -0.11 9.13 5.55
C THR A 148 0.95 9.82 4.70
N ALA A 149 0.55 10.75 3.83
CA ALA A 149 1.50 11.50 3.00
C ALA A 149 2.43 12.39 3.87
N ILE A 150 1.89 13.09 4.87
CA ILE A 150 2.69 13.94 5.78
C ILE A 150 3.73 13.11 6.51
N ILE A 151 3.34 11.97 7.10
CA ILE A 151 4.30 11.09 7.81
C ILE A 151 5.35 10.53 6.85
N SER A 152 4.95 10.16 5.62
CA SER A 152 5.89 9.70 4.60
C SER A 152 6.93 10.78 4.25
N TYR A 153 6.51 12.04 4.07
CA TYR A 153 7.43 13.15 3.83
C TYR A 153 8.39 13.39 5.00
N LEU A 154 7.87 13.39 6.24
CA LEU A 154 8.69 13.55 7.44
C LEU A 154 9.73 12.43 7.55
N THR A 155 9.33 11.19 7.31
CA THR A 155 10.24 10.04 7.36
C THR A 155 11.34 10.15 6.29
N ILE A 156 10.99 10.51 5.04
CA ILE A 156 11.97 10.73 3.98
C ILE A 156 12.94 11.85 4.35
N PHE A 157 12.43 12.95 4.91
CA PHE A 157 13.26 14.08 5.33
C PHE A 157 14.27 13.65 6.40
N PHE A 158 13.84 12.97 7.47
CA PHE A 158 14.75 12.48 8.51
C PHE A 158 15.76 11.46 7.97
N LEU A 159 15.32 10.51 7.14
CA LEU A 159 16.24 9.56 6.52
C LEU A 159 17.24 10.26 5.59
N SER A 160 16.85 11.30 4.87
CA SER A 160 17.78 12.04 4.01
C SER A 160 18.87 12.75 4.83
N LEU A 161 18.55 13.30 6.00
CA LEU A 161 19.55 13.90 6.89
C LEU A 161 20.55 12.88 7.44
N ILE A 162 20.08 11.69 7.82
CA ILE A 162 20.93 10.63 8.37
C ILE A 162 21.82 10.01 7.29
N LEU A 163 21.27 9.79 6.09
CA LEU A 163 21.91 9.02 5.04
C LEU A 163 22.67 9.87 4.01
N PHE A 164 22.60 11.19 4.12
CA PHE A 164 23.20 12.14 3.15
C PHE A 164 24.68 11.86 2.86
N ASN A 165 25.46 11.50 3.89
CA ASN A 165 26.90 11.25 3.77
C ASN A 165 27.28 9.78 3.58
N ILE A 166 26.29 8.84 3.62
CA ILE A 166 26.60 7.41 3.73
C ILE A 166 26.62 6.73 2.36
N ASN A 167 25.63 6.94 1.52
CA ASN A 167 25.55 6.21 0.25
C ASN A 167 24.67 6.90 -0.79
N LYS A 168 25.24 7.25 -1.96
CA LYS A 168 24.54 7.88 -3.09
C LYS A 168 23.40 7.01 -3.64
N ILE A 169 23.51 5.68 -3.58
CA ILE A 169 22.47 4.76 -4.08
C ILE A 169 21.22 4.85 -3.20
N VAL A 170 21.38 4.92 -1.88
CA VAL A 170 20.26 5.08 -0.95
C VAL A 170 19.56 6.43 -1.17
N PHE A 171 20.32 7.47 -1.47
CA PHE A 171 19.74 8.78 -1.78
C PHE A 171 18.87 8.75 -3.05
N MET A 172 19.29 8.04 -4.09
CA MET A 172 18.48 7.81 -5.30
C MET A 172 17.16 7.09 -4.99
N LEU A 173 17.20 6.11 -4.07
CA LEU A 173 16.00 5.41 -3.60
C LEU A 173 15.04 6.37 -2.86
N LEU A 174 15.56 7.26 -2.01
CA LEU A 174 14.74 8.25 -1.32
C LEU A 174 14.08 9.24 -2.30
N ILE A 175 14.77 9.64 -3.37
CA ILE A 175 14.19 10.47 -4.43
C ILE A 175 13.02 9.73 -5.10
N PHE A 176 13.20 8.45 -5.44
CA PHE A 176 12.13 7.63 -6.01
C PHE A 176 10.90 7.58 -5.07
N LEU A 177 11.13 7.28 -3.79
CA LEU A 177 10.04 7.23 -2.80
C LEU A 177 9.37 8.60 -2.63
N PHE A 178 10.12 9.70 -2.69
CA PHE A 178 9.56 11.05 -2.64
C PHE A 178 8.62 11.32 -3.82
N ILE A 179 9.00 10.89 -5.03
CA ILE A 179 8.14 11.02 -6.21
C ILE A 179 6.83 10.23 -6.02
N GLU A 180 6.91 9.00 -5.52
CA GLU A 180 5.73 8.15 -5.26
C GLU A 180 4.79 8.77 -4.21
N VAL A 181 5.34 9.32 -3.12
CA VAL A 181 4.55 10.04 -2.10
C VAL A 181 3.87 11.28 -2.69
N ASN A 182 4.57 12.02 -3.55
CA ASN A 182 4.03 13.21 -4.20
C ASN A 182 2.87 12.85 -5.15
N ASN A 183 3.00 11.76 -5.90
CA ASN A 183 1.93 11.24 -6.75
C ASN A 183 0.71 10.83 -5.91
N PHE A 184 0.92 10.08 -4.82
CA PHE A 184 -0.12 9.69 -3.89
C PHE A 184 -0.86 10.90 -3.28
N TYR A 185 -0.13 11.94 -2.88
CA TYR A 185 -0.73 13.17 -2.36
C TYR A 185 -1.57 13.91 -3.42
N LYS A 186 -1.07 14.01 -4.65
CA LYS A 186 -1.79 14.64 -5.77
C LYS A 186 -3.08 13.89 -6.13
N GLU A 187 -3.06 12.56 -6.04
CA GLU A 187 -4.22 11.71 -6.33
C GLU A 187 -5.29 11.73 -5.23
N ARG A 188 -5.07 12.42 -4.10
CA ARG A 188 -5.97 12.44 -2.94
C ARG A 188 -7.42 12.77 -3.30
N GLU A 189 -7.65 13.81 -4.09
CA GLU A 189 -9.01 14.23 -4.48
C GLU A 189 -9.65 13.21 -5.43
N LEU A 190 -8.87 12.64 -6.34
CA LEU A 190 -9.33 11.58 -7.24
C LEU A 190 -9.73 10.33 -6.46
N LEU A 191 -8.89 9.89 -5.52
CA LEU A 191 -9.18 8.76 -4.63
C LEU A 191 -10.43 9.02 -3.78
N PHE A 192 -10.59 10.23 -3.27
CA PHE A 192 -11.78 10.60 -2.50
C PHE A 192 -13.05 10.60 -3.37
N ASN A 193 -13.00 11.14 -4.58
CA ASN A 193 -14.13 11.10 -5.50
C ASN A 193 -14.49 9.66 -5.90
N LYS A 194 -13.49 8.81 -6.14
CA LYS A 194 -13.68 7.38 -6.41
C LYS A 194 -14.34 6.67 -5.20
N PHE A 195 -13.88 6.96 -3.97
CA PHE A 195 -14.49 6.46 -2.74
C PHE A 195 -15.97 6.80 -2.63
N LEU A 196 -16.36 8.04 -2.94
CA LEU A 196 -17.75 8.48 -2.95
C LEU A 196 -18.58 7.84 -4.08
N PHE A 197 -18.00 7.76 -5.28
CA PHE A 197 -18.66 7.17 -6.44
C PHE A 197 -18.94 5.67 -6.23
N GLU A 198 -18.02 4.93 -5.64
CA GLU A 198 -18.24 3.53 -5.29
C GLU A 198 -19.41 3.36 -4.30
N ARG A 199 -19.55 4.26 -3.34
CA ARG A 199 -20.67 4.25 -2.38
C ARG A 199 -22.02 4.63 -3.02
N TYR A 200 -21.96 5.43 -4.06
CA TYR A 200 -23.14 5.76 -4.84
C TYR A 200 -23.60 4.60 -5.71
N THR A 201 -22.65 3.89 -6.37
CA THR A 201 -22.96 2.86 -7.36
C THR A 201 -23.15 1.46 -6.76
N HIS A 202 -22.52 1.16 -5.60
CA HIS A 202 -22.57 -0.15 -4.99
C HIS A 202 -23.37 -0.11 -3.67
N SER A 203 -24.23 -1.11 -3.46
CA SER A 203 -24.96 -1.31 -2.20
C SER A 203 -24.04 -1.92 -1.14
N LEU A 204 -23.19 -1.08 -0.52
CA LEU A 204 -22.28 -1.52 0.53
C LEU A 204 -23.01 -1.69 1.85
N LYS A 205 -22.71 -2.79 2.57
CA LYS A 205 -23.30 -3.06 3.89
C LYS A 205 -22.34 -2.64 5.00
N PHE A 206 -22.79 -1.77 5.88
CA PHE A 206 -22.02 -1.30 7.02
C PHE A 206 -22.73 -1.67 8.33
N LYS A 207 -21.95 -2.08 9.33
CA LYS A 207 -22.48 -2.43 10.67
C LYS A 207 -22.64 -1.21 11.59
N LYS A 208 -22.02 -0.09 11.27
CA LYS A 208 -21.98 1.13 12.10
C LYS A 208 -22.52 2.30 11.33
N GLU A 209 -23.25 3.17 12.01
CA GLU A 209 -23.74 4.44 11.45
C GLU A 209 -23.10 5.62 12.16
N LYS A 210 -22.92 6.72 11.44
CA LYS A 210 -22.35 7.95 11.97
C LYS A 210 -23.03 9.17 11.37
N LEU A 211 -23.41 10.12 12.24
CA LEU A 211 -23.93 11.42 11.85
C LEU A 211 -22.76 12.34 11.45
N ILE A 212 -22.87 12.98 10.30
CA ILE A 212 -21.90 13.95 9.80
C ILE A 212 -22.60 15.13 9.14
N ASN A 213 -21.92 16.28 9.12
CA ASN A 213 -22.41 17.51 8.50
C ASN A 213 -21.65 17.87 7.20
N ASN A 214 -20.57 17.15 6.89
CA ASN A 214 -19.76 17.42 5.70
C ASN A 214 -19.27 16.09 5.11
N VAL A 215 -19.26 16.00 3.78
CA VAL A 215 -18.79 14.84 3.02
C VAL A 215 -17.32 14.51 3.29
N ASP A 216 -16.48 15.51 3.56
CA ASP A 216 -15.05 15.30 3.87
C ASP A 216 -14.82 14.54 5.19
N LYS A 217 -15.87 14.44 6.05
CA LYS A 217 -15.83 13.66 7.30
C LYS A 217 -16.23 12.19 7.14
N MET A 218 -16.51 11.74 5.91
CA MET A 218 -16.87 10.34 5.66
C MET A 218 -15.70 9.41 5.99
N LYS A 219 -16.04 8.29 6.65
CA LYS A 219 -15.11 7.24 7.09
C LYS A 219 -15.35 5.94 6.35
N LYS A 220 -14.32 5.11 6.23
CA LYS A 220 -14.47 3.70 5.88
C LYS A 220 -15.24 2.96 6.99
N ASP A 221 -15.80 1.81 6.66
CA ASP A 221 -16.54 0.90 7.57
C ASP A 221 -17.77 1.50 8.28
N TYR A 222 -18.20 2.71 7.90
CA TYR A 222 -19.39 3.38 8.45
C TYR A 222 -20.36 3.76 7.35
N LYS A 223 -21.66 3.58 7.61
CA LYS A 223 -22.74 4.26 6.88
C LYS A 223 -22.93 5.65 7.47
N HIS A 224 -23.25 6.63 6.66
CA HIS A 224 -23.37 8.02 7.12
C HIS A 224 -24.80 8.54 6.98
N LEU A 225 -25.23 9.28 8.00
CA LEU A 225 -26.39 10.14 7.95
C LEU A 225 -25.89 11.58 7.90
N PHE A 226 -26.42 12.36 6.96
CA PHE A 226 -26.06 13.76 6.81
C PHE A 226 -27.07 14.64 7.52
N TYR A 227 -26.57 15.61 8.30
CA TYR A 227 -27.37 16.67 8.89
C TYR A 227 -26.96 18.01 8.25
N ILE A 228 -27.79 18.51 7.33
CA ILE A 228 -27.53 19.71 6.54
C ILE A 228 -28.85 20.51 6.49
N ASP A 229 -28.78 21.83 6.72
CA ASP A 229 -29.90 22.74 6.70
C ASP A 229 -31.11 22.27 7.55
N ASN A 230 -30.82 21.83 8.77
CA ASN A 230 -31.80 21.30 9.73
C ASN A 230 -32.59 20.07 9.22
N LYS A 231 -32.06 19.34 8.23
CA LYS A 231 -32.69 18.12 7.69
C LYS A 231 -31.73 16.94 7.73
N TYR A 232 -32.30 15.77 8.05
CA TYR A 232 -31.58 14.51 7.97
C TYR A 232 -31.70 13.95 6.56
N MET A 233 -30.58 13.57 5.97
CA MET A 233 -30.53 12.89 4.68
C MET A 233 -29.72 11.60 4.79
N THR A 234 -30.19 10.55 4.11
CA THR A 234 -29.40 9.32 4.00
C THR A 234 -28.20 9.52 3.08
N GLU A 235 -27.18 8.69 3.23
CA GLU A 235 -25.98 8.73 2.38
C GLU A 235 -26.35 8.65 0.88
N ASN A 236 -27.26 7.74 0.53
CA ASN A 236 -27.69 7.55 -0.85
C ASN A 236 -28.38 8.80 -1.43
N THR A 237 -29.28 9.42 -0.67
CA THR A 237 -29.98 10.63 -1.13
C THR A 237 -29.03 11.82 -1.30
N PHE A 238 -28.04 11.94 -0.42
CA PHE A 238 -27.02 12.97 -0.50
C PHE A 238 -26.08 12.76 -1.71
N LEU A 239 -25.57 11.53 -1.89
CA LEU A 239 -24.67 11.21 -3.00
C LEU A 239 -25.39 11.31 -4.35
N LYS A 240 -26.67 10.89 -4.42
CA LYS A 240 -27.50 11.06 -5.60
C LYS A 240 -27.60 12.52 -6.01
N LYS A 241 -27.93 13.42 -5.10
CA LYS A 241 -27.94 14.86 -5.39
C LYS A 241 -26.60 15.37 -5.91
N ARG A 242 -25.47 14.90 -5.31
CA ARG A 242 -24.14 15.35 -5.70
C ARG A 242 -23.72 14.90 -7.10
N PHE A 243 -24.08 13.67 -7.51
CA PHE A 243 -23.66 13.10 -8.79
C PHE A 243 -24.66 13.36 -9.91
N ASP A 244 -25.97 13.34 -9.64
CA ASP A 244 -27.02 13.61 -10.66
C ASP A 244 -27.02 15.07 -11.11
N ILE A 245 -26.74 16.03 -10.21
CA ILE A 245 -26.63 17.46 -10.57
C ILE A 245 -25.44 17.73 -11.48
N LYS A 246 -24.35 16.96 -11.36
CA LYS A 246 -23.18 17.10 -12.24
C LYS A 246 -23.31 16.40 -13.60
N GLY A 247 -24.32 15.56 -13.79
CA GLY A 247 -24.61 14.90 -15.06
C GLY A 247 -25.44 15.75 -16.03
N ASN A 248 -25.89 16.92 -15.59
CA ASN A 248 -26.71 17.86 -16.40
C ASN A 248 -25.95 19.15 -16.79
N LEU A 249 -24.60 19.12 -16.73
CA LEU A 249 -23.68 20.11 -17.28
C LEU A 249 -22.75 19.42 -18.29
#